data_676a82b53f6b99e432097bc15d6afa78
#
_entry.id   676a82b53f6b99e432097bc15d6afa78
#
_cell.length_a   1.000
_cell.length_b   1.000
_cell.length_c   1.000
_cell.angle_alpha   90.00
_cell.angle_beta   90.00
_cell.angle_gamma   90.00
#
_symmetry.space_group_name_H-M   'P 1'
#
loop_
_entity.id
_entity.type
_entity.pdbx_description
1 polymer ?
#
loop_
_entity_poly.entity_id
_entity_poly.type
_entity_poly.pdbx_seq_one_letter_code
_entity_poly.pdbx_strand_id
1 'polypeptide(L)'
;ALRGYRVLGIDLDPQASFTALHGVQPEFDLEDGGTLYDAIRYDDPEPIRAVIRKTYIPNLDLIPGNLELMEFEHETPRALSQGNAGLFFFRVKEALAQVDGDYDVVVIDCPPQLGFLTMSALSAATGVLVTIHPEMLDVMSMSQFLRMTADLMDVIAESGADMSHDWMRYALTRYEPQDAPQNRIV
;
A
#
# COMPACT_ATOMS: atom_id res chain seq x y z
N ALA A 1 11.17 -12.25 -6.46
CA ALA A 1 11.34 -13.58 -5.88
C ALA A 1 11.79 -14.61 -6.94
N LEU A 2 10.93 -15.05 -7.87
CA LEU A 2 11.24 -16.13 -8.83
C LEU A 2 12.43 -15.90 -9.76
N ARG A 3 12.87 -14.66 -9.93
CA ARG A 3 14.08 -14.27 -10.69
C ARG A 3 15.30 -14.04 -9.81
N GLY A 4 15.26 -14.46 -8.54
CA GLY A 4 16.37 -14.33 -7.60
C GLY A 4 16.42 -13.05 -6.79
N TYR A 5 15.54 -12.08 -7.05
CA TYR A 5 15.44 -10.87 -6.23
C TYR A 5 14.88 -11.17 -4.83
N ARG A 6 15.43 -10.51 -3.82
CA ARG A 6 14.87 -10.48 -2.47
C ARG A 6 13.69 -9.52 -2.48
N VAL A 7 12.50 -10.02 -2.23
CA VAL A 7 11.25 -9.26 -2.35
C VAL A 7 10.57 -9.19 -0.98
N LEU A 8 10.12 -8.01 -0.62
CA LEU A 8 9.21 -7.80 0.50
C LEU A 8 7.83 -7.44 -0.06
N GLY A 9 6.83 -8.25 0.24
CA GLY A 9 5.43 -7.94 0.02
C GLY A 9 4.84 -7.28 1.26
N ILE A 10 4.05 -6.25 1.08
CA ILE A 10 3.36 -5.54 2.17
C ILE A 10 1.88 -5.51 1.83
N ASP A 11 1.05 -6.02 2.73
CA ASP A 11 -0.40 -5.94 2.61
C ASP A 11 -0.90 -4.71 3.40
N LEU A 12 -1.33 -3.70 2.68
CA LEU A 12 -1.84 -2.46 3.25
C LEU A 12 -3.38 -2.40 3.18
N ASP A 13 -4.02 -3.44 2.62
CA ASP A 13 -5.48 -3.52 2.60
C ASP A 13 -6.00 -4.15 3.90
N PRO A 14 -6.92 -3.50 4.62
CA PRO A 14 -7.59 -4.09 5.78
C PRO A 14 -8.29 -5.42 5.50
N GLN A 15 -8.64 -5.70 4.22
CA GLN A 15 -9.21 -6.99 3.82
C GLN A 15 -8.19 -8.14 3.82
N ALA A 16 -6.91 -7.83 3.86
CA ALA A 16 -5.80 -8.78 3.99
C ALA A 16 -5.80 -9.92 2.95
N SER A 17 -6.27 -9.64 1.75
CA SER A 17 -6.35 -10.64 0.66
C SER A 17 -4.97 -11.10 0.21
N PHE A 18 -4.01 -10.19 0.15
CA PHE A 18 -2.63 -10.50 -0.20
C PHE A 18 -1.98 -11.39 0.89
N THR A 19 -2.24 -11.10 2.15
CA THR A 19 -1.82 -11.90 3.32
C THR A 19 -2.35 -13.33 3.22
N ALA A 20 -3.66 -13.47 2.97
CA ALA A 20 -4.31 -14.78 2.86
C ALA A 20 -3.76 -15.61 1.69
N LEU A 21 -3.46 -14.99 0.55
CA LEU A 21 -2.86 -15.65 -0.62
C LEU A 21 -1.47 -16.23 -0.31
N HIS A 22 -0.77 -15.71 0.70
CA HIS A 22 0.54 -16.19 1.12
C HIS A 22 0.49 -17.17 2.30
N GLY A 23 -0.72 -17.69 2.62
CA GLY A 23 -0.94 -18.77 3.57
C GLY A 23 -1.03 -18.33 5.03
N VAL A 24 -1.15 -17.04 5.30
CA VAL A 24 -1.43 -16.49 6.64
C VAL A 24 -2.94 -16.23 6.74
N GLN A 25 -3.58 -16.77 7.76
CA GLN A 25 -5.01 -16.53 8.03
C GLN A 25 -5.14 -15.39 9.04
N PRO A 26 -5.56 -14.17 8.61
CA PRO A 26 -5.51 -12.99 9.48
C PRO A 26 -6.27 -13.16 10.80
N GLU A 27 -7.42 -13.84 10.76
CA GLU A 27 -8.25 -14.03 11.95
C GLU A 27 -7.68 -15.01 12.98
N PHE A 28 -6.72 -15.87 12.59
CA PHE A 28 -6.18 -16.92 13.47
C PHE A 28 -4.68 -16.78 13.74
N ASP A 29 -3.93 -16.37 12.72
CA ASP A 29 -2.47 -16.35 12.80
C ASP A 29 -1.93 -15.00 13.31
N LEU A 30 -2.79 -13.97 13.41
CA LEU A 30 -2.44 -12.58 13.73
C LEU A 30 -3.19 -12.05 14.97
N GLU A 31 -3.79 -12.92 15.80
CA GLU A 31 -4.50 -12.50 17.02
C GLU A 31 -3.58 -11.79 18.04
N ASP A 32 -2.30 -12.16 18.08
CA ASP A 32 -1.31 -11.58 18.98
C ASP A 32 -0.50 -10.43 18.33
N GLY A 33 -0.94 -9.89 17.18
CA GLY A 33 -0.24 -8.83 16.44
C GLY A 33 0.78 -9.36 15.44
N GLY A 34 1.82 -8.58 15.17
CA GLY A 34 2.83 -8.87 14.15
C GLY A 34 2.34 -8.52 12.76
N THR A 35 1.62 -7.41 12.65
CA THR A 35 1.01 -6.87 11.43
C THR A 35 1.65 -5.54 11.01
N LEU A 36 1.32 -5.08 9.82
CA LEU A 36 1.75 -3.74 9.39
C LEU A 36 1.23 -2.64 10.31
N TYR A 37 -0.01 -2.79 10.85
CA TYR A 37 -0.56 -1.79 11.77
C TYR A 37 0.33 -1.58 12.97
N ASP A 38 0.87 -2.64 13.57
CA ASP A 38 1.77 -2.54 14.72
C ASP A 38 3.02 -1.72 14.43
N ALA A 39 3.51 -1.77 13.19
CA ALA A 39 4.70 -1.02 12.78
C ALA A 39 4.42 0.46 12.43
N ILE A 40 3.15 0.81 12.11
CA ILE A 40 2.78 2.17 11.67
C ILE A 40 1.85 2.91 12.62
N ARG A 41 1.32 2.27 13.68
CA ARG A 41 0.44 2.90 14.68
C ARG A 41 1.11 4.09 15.35
N TYR A 42 0.28 5.02 15.86
CA TYR A 42 0.77 6.28 16.45
C TYR A 42 1.46 6.08 17.78
N ASP A 43 0.94 5.18 18.61
CA ASP A 43 1.44 4.92 19.95
C ASP A 43 2.27 3.64 19.97
N ASP A 44 3.51 3.72 20.42
CA ASP A 44 4.44 2.61 20.62
C ASP A 44 4.55 1.67 19.41
N PRO A 45 4.97 2.18 18.23
CA PRO A 45 5.08 1.37 17.03
C PRO A 45 6.20 0.33 17.18
N GLU A 46 5.93 -0.89 16.71
CA GLU A 46 6.95 -1.94 16.68
C GLU A 46 7.97 -1.72 15.57
N PRO A 47 9.22 -2.18 15.76
CA PRO A 47 10.18 -2.20 14.67
C PRO A 47 9.64 -3.04 13.50
N ILE A 48 9.71 -2.53 12.28
CA ILE A 48 9.16 -3.23 11.10
C ILE A 48 9.75 -4.63 10.92
N ARG A 49 10.98 -4.85 11.36
CA ARG A 49 11.63 -6.17 11.34
C ARG A 49 10.89 -7.22 12.18
N ALA A 50 10.19 -6.81 13.23
CA ALA A 50 9.47 -7.73 14.12
C ALA A 50 8.22 -8.31 13.46
N VAL A 51 7.64 -7.56 12.49
CA VAL A 51 6.40 -7.95 11.80
C VAL A 51 6.65 -8.65 10.45
N ILE A 52 7.90 -8.81 10.03
CA ILE A 52 8.25 -9.51 8.78
C ILE A 52 8.14 -11.01 8.97
N ARG A 53 7.43 -11.68 8.10
CA ARG A 53 7.23 -13.13 8.06
C ARG A 53 7.80 -13.75 6.79
N LYS A 54 8.34 -14.97 6.91
CA LYS A 54 8.73 -15.78 5.75
C LYS A 54 7.49 -16.37 5.09
N THR A 55 7.47 -16.36 3.77
CA THR A 55 6.43 -17.06 3.01
C THR A 55 6.93 -18.42 2.53
N TYR A 56 6.03 -19.24 1.96
CA TYR A 56 6.40 -20.49 1.30
C TYR A 56 7.11 -20.27 -0.06
N ILE A 57 7.14 -19.02 -0.54
CA ILE A 57 7.82 -18.67 -1.80
C ILE A 57 9.26 -18.26 -1.49
N PRO A 58 10.27 -18.91 -2.06
CA PRO A 58 11.65 -18.52 -1.85
C PRO A 58 11.94 -17.07 -2.25
N ASN A 59 12.70 -16.35 -1.43
CA ASN A 59 13.06 -14.95 -1.59
C ASN A 59 11.86 -13.96 -1.56
N LEU A 60 10.73 -14.37 -1.01
CA LEU A 60 9.59 -13.50 -0.75
C LEU A 60 9.27 -13.52 0.74
N ASP A 61 9.44 -12.38 1.39
CA ASP A 61 8.97 -12.13 2.74
C ASP A 61 7.70 -11.30 2.70
N LEU A 62 6.91 -11.35 3.75
CA LEU A 62 5.61 -10.69 3.86
C LEU A 62 5.54 -9.86 5.15
N ILE A 63 5.02 -8.65 5.05
CA ILE A 63 4.43 -7.93 6.16
C ILE A 63 2.91 -8.07 6.02
N PRO A 64 2.26 -8.80 6.92
CA PRO A 64 0.84 -9.06 6.79
C PRO A 64 0.01 -7.84 7.18
N GLY A 65 -1.11 -7.68 6.49
CA GLY A 65 -2.20 -6.80 6.87
C GLY A 65 -3.30 -7.54 7.63
N ASN A 66 -4.11 -6.80 8.33
CA ASN A 66 -5.34 -7.28 8.95
C ASN A 66 -6.34 -6.13 9.13
N LEU A 67 -7.51 -6.44 9.68
CA LEU A 67 -8.59 -5.45 9.87
C LEU A 67 -8.18 -4.26 10.77
N GLU A 68 -7.18 -4.41 11.63
CA GLU A 68 -6.69 -3.34 12.51
C GLU A 68 -6.10 -2.15 11.73
N LEU A 69 -5.70 -2.34 10.46
CA LEU A 69 -5.33 -1.24 9.57
C LEU A 69 -6.44 -0.16 9.43
N MET A 70 -7.70 -0.53 9.68
CA MET A 70 -8.81 0.44 9.75
C MET A 70 -8.63 1.45 10.90
N GLU A 71 -7.95 1.07 11.98
CA GLU A 71 -7.68 2.00 13.09
C GLU A 71 -6.80 3.15 12.63
N PHE A 72 -5.83 2.91 11.74
CA PHE A 72 -5.01 3.97 11.16
C PHE A 72 -5.85 5.02 10.42
N GLU A 73 -6.86 4.58 9.66
CA GLU A 73 -7.81 5.48 8.97
C GLU A 73 -8.65 6.30 9.96
N HIS A 74 -8.98 5.75 11.14
CA HIS A 74 -9.76 6.43 12.17
C HIS A 74 -8.91 7.31 13.08
N GLU A 75 -7.69 6.89 13.41
CA GLU A 75 -6.78 7.60 14.30
C GLU A 75 -6.15 8.82 13.62
N THR A 76 -5.82 8.73 12.32
CA THR A 76 -5.13 9.80 11.60
C THR A 76 -5.89 11.14 11.63
N PRO A 77 -7.21 11.23 11.35
CA PRO A 77 -7.94 12.48 11.48
C PRO A 77 -7.94 13.05 12.91
N ARG A 78 -7.99 12.18 13.92
CA ARG A 78 -7.93 12.58 15.32
C ARG A 78 -6.54 13.13 15.67
N ALA A 79 -5.49 12.43 15.28
CA ALA A 79 -4.12 12.86 15.47
C ALA A 79 -3.84 14.20 14.75
N LEU A 80 -4.35 14.38 13.54
CA LEU A 80 -4.28 15.65 12.79
C LEU A 80 -4.95 16.79 13.55
N SER A 81 -6.16 16.58 14.08
CA SER A 81 -6.90 17.60 14.84
C SER A 81 -6.21 18.02 16.13
N GLN A 82 -5.39 17.14 16.70
CA GLN A 82 -4.60 17.38 17.92
C GLN A 82 -3.18 17.91 17.64
N GLY A 83 -2.79 18.03 16.37
CA GLY A 83 -1.44 18.40 15.97
C GLY A 83 -0.38 17.31 16.21
N ASN A 84 -0.82 16.08 16.46
CA ASN A 84 0.04 14.95 16.81
C ASN A 84 0.29 13.96 15.65
N ALA A 85 -0.34 14.17 14.48
CA ALA A 85 -0.19 13.25 13.36
C ALA A 85 1.21 13.27 12.72
N GLY A 86 1.95 14.35 12.96
CA GLY A 86 3.20 14.56 12.24
C GLY A 86 2.95 14.52 10.73
N LEU A 87 3.90 13.97 10.03
CA LEU A 87 3.76 13.70 8.60
C LEU A 87 3.26 12.24 8.42
N PHE A 88 2.00 11.98 8.73
CA PHE A 88 1.40 10.65 8.74
C PHE A 88 1.67 9.85 7.45
N PHE A 89 1.70 10.53 6.32
CA PHE A 89 1.97 9.93 5.02
C PHE A 89 3.41 9.39 4.88
N PHE A 90 4.33 9.71 5.76
CA PHE A 90 5.69 9.13 5.76
C PHE A 90 5.84 7.92 6.70
N ARG A 91 4.85 7.56 7.49
CA ARG A 91 5.00 6.47 8.47
C ARG A 91 5.41 5.14 7.84
N VAL A 92 4.81 4.76 6.71
CA VAL A 92 5.22 3.56 5.97
C VAL A 92 6.66 3.70 5.45
N LYS A 93 7.01 4.85 4.89
CA LYS A 93 8.37 5.14 4.39
C LYS A 93 9.42 5.07 5.50
N GLU A 94 9.14 5.68 6.65
CA GLU A 94 10.03 5.67 7.81
C GLU A 94 10.19 4.27 8.40
N ALA A 95 9.12 3.49 8.46
CA ALA A 95 9.19 2.11 8.88
C ALA A 95 10.07 1.28 7.93
N LEU A 96 9.89 1.42 6.62
CA LEU A 96 10.67 0.72 5.59
C LEU A 96 12.15 1.11 5.57
N ALA A 97 12.50 2.31 5.97
CA ALA A 97 13.90 2.74 6.09
C ALA A 97 14.73 1.83 7.01
N GLN A 98 14.10 1.15 7.98
CA GLN A 98 14.79 0.21 8.87
C GLN A 98 15.27 -1.06 8.16
N VAL A 99 14.74 -1.37 7.00
CA VAL A 99 15.07 -2.56 6.20
C VAL A 99 15.65 -2.21 4.83
N ASP A 100 16.04 -0.96 4.65
CA ASP A 100 16.71 -0.49 3.44
C ASP A 100 17.99 -1.32 3.21
N GLY A 101 18.17 -1.81 1.98
CA GLY A 101 19.28 -2.71 1.62
C GLY A 101 19.05 -4.20 1.92
N ASP A 102 18.05 -4.59 2.70
CA ASP A 102 17.72 -6.00 2.92
C ASP A 102 16.96 -6.61 1.74
N TYR A 103 16.23 -5.79 0.99
CA TYR A 103 15.41 -6.19 -0.15
C TYR A 103 15.79 -5.43 -1.41
N ASP A 104 15.67 -6.11 -2.55
CA ASP A 104 15.91 -5.53 -3.87
C ASP A 104 14.63 -4.87 -4.42
N VAL A 105 13.46 -5.35 -3.98
CA VAL A 105 12.14 -4.85 -4.39
C VAL A 105 11.18 -4.91 -3.20
N VAL A 106 10.43 -3.84 -3.01
CA VAL A 106 9.28 -3.81 -2.10
C VAL A 106 8.01 -3.64 -2.93
N VAL A 107 7.00 -4.46 -2.69
CA VAL A 107 5.68 -4.38 -3.34
C VAL A 107 4.64 -4.10 -2.27
N ILE A 108 3.92 -3.00 -2.41
CA ILE A 108 2.86 -2.59 -1.49
C ILE A 108 1.51 -2.83 -2.17
N ASP A 109 0.72 -3.75 -1.63
CA ASP A 109 -0.67 -3.96 -2.04
C ASP A 109 -1.57 -2.99 -1.28
N CYS A 110 -2.30 -2.16 -2.02
CA CYS A 110 -3.07 -1.05 -1.49
C CYS A 110 -4.56 -1.31 -1.53
N PRO A 111 -5.35 -0.77 -0.58
CA PRO A 111 -6.80 -0.79 -0.67
C PRO A 111 -7.28 -0.01 -1.91
N PRO A 112 -8.48 -0.32 -2.43
CA PRO A 112 -9.01 0.30 -3.66
C PRO A 112 -9.42 1.77 -3.49
N GLN A 113 -9.38 2.30 -2.29
CA GLN A 113 -9.78 3.68 -1.97
C GLN A 113 -8.56 4.57 -1.71
N LEU A 114 -8.67 5.85 -2.04
CA LEU A 114 -7.66 6.86 -1.71
C LEU A 114 -7.88 7.38 -0.28
N GLY A 115 -7.49 6.56 0.71
CA GLY A 115 -7.48 6.89 2.13
C GLY A 115 -6.07 7.23 2.64
N PHE A 116 -5.92 7.39 3.96
CA PHE A 116 -4.64 7.70 4.59
C PHE A 116 -3.60 6.58 4.40
N LEU A 117 -4.04 5.33 4.35
CA LEU A 117 -3.18 4.17 4.04
C LEU A 117 -2.59 4.29 2.63
N THR A 118 -3.45 4.52 1.61
CA THR A 118 -2.99 4.68 0.22
C THR A 118 -2.07 5.89 0.06
N MET A 119 -2.34 6.99 0.75
CA MET A 119 -1.47 8.17 0.80
C MET A 119 -0.08 7.82 1.35
N SER A 120 -0.03 7.02 2.41
CA SER A 120 1.24 6.57 3.01
C SER A 120 2.00 5.63 2.08
N ALA A 121 1.31 4.75 1.33
CA ALA A 121 1.92 3.90 0.32
C ALA A 121 2.52 4.72 -0.84
N LEU A 122 1.77 5.69 -1.37
CA LEU A 122 2.24 6.57 -2.44
C LEU A 122 3.49 7.36 -2.02
N SER A 123 3.55 7.82 -0.77
CA SER A 123 4.73 8.52 -0.24
C SER A 123 5.96 7.63 -0.06
N ALA A 124 5.75 6.34 0.15
CA ALA A 124 6.83 5.36 0.30
C ALA A 124 7.32 4.79 -1.03
N ALA A 125 6.48 4.82 -2.07
CA ALA A 125 6.75 4.18 -3.35
C ALA A 125 7.69 5.01 -4.23
N THR A 126 8.59 4.34 -4.95
CA THR A 126 9.40 4.92 -6.03
C THR A 126 8.71 4.77 -7.39
N GLY A 127 7.74 3.89 -7.51
CA GLY A 127 6.96 3.69 -8.71
C GLY A 127 5.54 3.24 -8.43
N VAL A 128 4.60 3.61 -9.29
CA VAL A 128 3.18 3.31 -9.13
C VAL A 128 2.68 2.49 -10.31
N LEU A 129 2.09 1.34 -10.02
CA LEU A 129 1.38 0.52 -10.98
C LEU A 129 -0.13 0.61 -10.71
N VAL A 130 -0.84 1.30 -11.60
CA VAL A 130 -2.30 1.43 -11.52
C VAL A 130 -2.95 0.29 -12.30
N THR A 131 -3.67 -0.58 -11.60
CA THR A 131 -4.44 -1.66 -12.23
C THR A 131 -5.81 -1.14 -12.66
N ILE A 132 -6.21 -1.43 -13.89
CA ILE A 132 -7.46 -0.95 -14.48
C ILE A 132 -8.21 -2.14 -15.06
N HIS A 133 -9.47 -2.29 -14.69
CA HIS A 133 -10.40 -3.14 -15.42
C HIS A 133 -11.01 -2.31 -16.55
N PRO A 134 -11.03 -2.77 -17.79
CA PRO A 134 -11.49 -1.98 -18.93
C PRO A 134 -13.02 -1.92 -19.02
N GLU A 135 -13.64 -1.44 -17.94
CA GLU A 135 -15.06 -1.07 -17.88
C GLU A 135 -15.21 0.44 -17.81
N MET A 136 -16.28 0.97 -18.38
CA MET A 136 -16.50 2.43 -18.46
C MET A 136 -16.47 3.09 -17.07
N LEU A 137 -17.04 2.47 -16.06
CA LEU A 137 -17.06 3.01 -14.69
C LEU A 137 -15.66 3.07 -14.08
N ASP A 138 -14.83 2.07 -14.33
CA ASP A 138 -13.46 2.02 -13.80
C ASP A 138 -12.57 3.08 -14.46
N VAL A 139 -12.75 3.29 -15.79
CA VAL A 139 -12.05 4.36 -16.51
C VAL A 139 -12.45 5.75 -16.01
N MET A 140 -13.73 5.97 -15.71
CA MET A 140 -14.20 7.22 -15.12
C MET A 140 -13.65 7.42 -13.70
N SER A 141 -13.64 6.38 -12.89
CA SER A 141 -13.07 6.38 -11.54
C SER A 141 -11.58 6.66 -11.54
N MET A 142 -10.85 6.15 -12.53
CA MET A 142 -9.42 6.43 -12.71
C MET A 142 -9.15 7.93 -12.90
N SER A 143 -9.95 8.64 -13.70
CA SER A 143 -9.79 10.09 -13.87
C SER A 143 -9.95 10.84 -12.55
N GLN A 144 -10.88 10.41 -11.70
CA GLN A 144 -11.06 10.98 -10.37
C GLN A 144 -9.88 10.64 -9.46
N PHE A 145 -9.43 9.40 -9.46
CA PHE A 145 -8.26 8.97 -8.70
C PHE A 145 -7.02 9.79 -9.04
N LEU A 146 -6.73 9.99 -10.34
CA LEU A 146 -5.56 10.77 -10.78
C LEU A 146 -5.63 12.24 -10.34
N ARG A 147 -6.82 12.86 -10.38
CA ARG A 147 -7.00 14.24 -9.88
C ARG A 147 -6.76 14.32 -8.39
N MET A 148 -7.38 13.43 -7.61
CA MET A 148 -7.20 13.39 -6.15
C MET A 148 -5.74 13.13 -5.77
N THR A 149 -5.03 12.28 -6.52
CA THR A 149 -3.60 12.03 -6.30
C THR A 149 -2.77 13.28 -6.61
N ALA A 150 -3.09 14.01 -7.68
CA ALA A 150 -2.43 15.27 -8.00
C ALA A 150 -2.66 16.33 -6.91
N ASP A 151 -3.91 16.53 -6.49
CA ASP A 151 -4.25 17.46 -5.40
C ASP A 151 -3.51 17.12 -4.10
N LEU A 152 -3.36 15.82 -3.82
CA LEU A 152 -2.58 15.35 -2.68
C LEU A 152 -1.09 15.68 -2.80
N MET A 153 -0.50 15.42 -3.97
CA MET A 153 0.90 15.75 -4.25
C MET A 153 1.18 17.24 -4.03
N ASP A 154 0.25 18.10 -4.45
CA ASP A 154 0.35 19.54 -4.22
C ASP A 154 0.35 19.88 -2.72
N VAL A 155 -0.55 19.30 -1.94
CA VAL A 155 -0.61 19.50 -0.47
C VAL A 155 0.70 19.03 0.21
N ILE A 156 1.25 17.90 -0.21
CA ILE A 156 2.51 17.38 0.33
C ILE A 156 3.67 18.30 -0.04
N ALA A 157 3.72 18.77 -1.30
CA ALA A 157 4.74 19.72 -1.73
C ALA A 157 4.68 21.04 -0.98
N GLU A 158 3.48 21.56 -0.67
CA GLU A 158 3.28 22.74 0.17
C GLU A 158 3.79 22.55 1.60
N SER A 159 3.79 21.32 2.12
CA SER A 159 4.39 20.99 3.42
C SER A 159 5.92 20.93 3.41
N GLY A 160 6.54 21.16 2.24
CA GLY A 160 8.00 21.10 2.05
C GLY A 160 8.54 19.68 1.88
N ALA A 161 7.67 18.69 1.72
CA ALA A 161 8.04 17.32 1.47
C ALA A 161 8.09 17.03 -0.03
N ASP A 162 9.04 16.21 -0.47
CA ASP A 162 9.13 15.74 -1.84
C ASP A 162 8.50 14.34 -1.96
N MET A 163 7.51 14.24 -2.85
CA MET A 163 6.89 12.98 -3.23
C MET A 163 6.98 12.84 -4.76
N SER A 164 8.15 12.42 -5.22
CA SER A 164 8.38 12.15 -6.64
C SER A 164 8.38 10.64 -6.91
N HIS A 165 7.79 10.24 -8.02
CA HIS A 165 7.84 8.87 -8.51
C HIS A 165 8.71 8.78 -9.76
N ASP A 166 9.56 7.78 -9.82
CA ASP A 166 10.41 7.51 -11.00
C ASP A 166 9.55 7.14 -12.23
N TRP A 167 8.42 6.49 -11.97
CA TRP A 167 7.49 6.08 -13.02
C TRP A 167 6.07 5.85 -12.47
N MET A 168 5.08 6.08 -13.34
CA MET A 168 3.71 5.62 -13.17
C MET A 168 3.30 4.84 -14.42
N ARG A 169 2.74 3.65 -14.24
CA ARG A 169 2.30 2.79 -15.34
C ARG A 169 0.91 2.23 -15.09
N TYR A 170 0.24 1.88 -16.16
CA TYR A 170 -1.08 1.28 -16.14
C TYR A 170 -1.00 -0.17 -16.60
N ALA A 171 -1.72 -1.04 -15.91
CA ALA A 171 -1.90 -2.44 -16.29
C ALA A 171 -3.38 -2.73 -16.46
N LEU A 172 -3.77 -3.14 -17.66
CA LEU A 172 -5.12 -3.65 -17.90
C LEU A 172 -5.22 -5.04 -17.31
N THR A 173 -6.19 -5.22 -16.44
CA THR A 173 -6.50 -6.51 -15.79
C THR A 173 -7.88 -6.99 -16.24
N ARG A 174 -8.10 -8.31 -16.20
CA ARG A 174 -9.38 -8.93 -16.58
C ARG A 174 -9.87 -8.54 -17.99
N TYR A 175 -8.94 -8.23 -18.88
CA TYR A 175 -9.28 -7.89 -20.26
C TYR A 175 -9.74 -9.13 -21.03
N GLU A 176 -10.93 -9.03 -21.61
CA GLU A 176 -11.53 -10.09 -22.46
C GLU A 176 -11.52 -9.62 -23.93
N PRO A 177 -10.63 -10.15 -24.78
CA PRO A 177 -10.51 -9.71 -26.17
C PRO A 177 -11.78 -9.88 -27.02
N GLN A 178 -12.72 -10.71 -26.56
CA GLN A 178 -13.99 -10.97 -27.25
C GLN A 178 -15.10 -10.01 -26.81
N ASP A 179 -14.88 -9.24 -25.74
CA ASP A 179 -15.85 -8.25 -25.25
C ASP A 179 -15.76 -6.96 -26.08
N ALA A 180 -16.81 -6.72 -26.89
CA ALA A 180 -16.86 -5.56 -27.78
C ALA A 180 -16.86 -4.19 -27.03
N PRO A 181 -17.53 -4.00 -25.89
CA PRO A 181 -17.38 -2.83 -25.06
C PRO A 181 -15.95 -2.58 -24.60
N GLN A 182 -15.25 -3.59 -24.09
CA GLN A 182 -13.86 -3.46 -23.62
C GLN A 182 -12.91 -3.07 -24.75
N ASN A 183 -13.08 -3.65 -25.94
CA ASN A 183 -12.28 -3.31 -27.11
C ASN A 183 -12.41 -1.86 -27.61
N ARG A 184 -13.43 -1.12 -27.17
CA ARG A 184 -13.59 0.30 -27.49
C ARG A 184 -12.91 1.22 -26.48
N ILE A 185 -12.57 0.69 -25.31
CA ILE A 185 -11.92 1.42 -24.21
C ILE A 185 -10.40 1.29 -24.33
N VAL A 186 -9.92 0.13 -24.76
CA VAL A 186 -8.51 -0.18 -24.98
C VAL A 186 -8.05 0.27 -26.35
#